data_7b9cdf6f6a52485e5ff65c3e145bf6cf
#
_entry.id   7b9cdf6f6a52485e5ff65c3e145bf6cf
#
_cell.length_a   1.000
_cell.length_b   1.000
_cell.length_c   1.000
_cell.angle_alpha   90.00
_cell.angle_beta   90.00
_cell.angle_gamma   90.00
#
_symmetry.space_group_name_H-M   'P 1'
#
loop_
_entity.id
_entity.type
_entity.pdbx_description
1 polymer ?
#
loop_
_entity_poly.entity_id
_entity_poly.type
_entity_poly.pdbx_seq_one_letter_code
_entity_poly.pdbx_strand_id
1 'polypeptide(L)'
;GWANWIRLVHDPNVWYALKNNLILMVTSICIQLPGALILALLINSRLKGVRIFKALWFLPVLLSTSATGILWNLIYDPNFGLLQAVLRGIGKGSMVKGWLGEPAYALPCVLLVICWTFIPFYMILLKAGLTNVPGELMESAMLDGANSWQCFWHVTFPLLLPTIRTAALLNIVGSLKYFDLIWIMTGGGPAGASELVATYLYKQGIQGWNMGYASAIASFLFLFCGTFAIVYYGATAAFGDIGGKTYRRTGRRKAG
;
A
#
# COMPACT_ATOMS: atom_id res chain seq x y z
N GLY A 1 -15.07 20.00 22.16
CA GLY A 1 -14.19 20.81 23.01
C GLY A 1 -13.04 19.98 23.55
N TRP A 2 -12.19 20.53 24.40
CA TRP A 2 -10.99 19.89 24.95
C TRP A 2 -11.24 18.55 25.66
N ALA A 3 -12.41 18.35 26.26
CA ALA A 3 -12.79 17.09 26.91
C ALA A 3 -12.70 15.88 25.95
N ASN A 4 -13.07 16.06 24.69
CA ASN A 4 -12.98 15.00 23.71
C ASN A 4 -11.52 14.67 23.32
N TRP A 5 -10.64 15.65 23.33
CA TRP A 5 -9.20 15.43 23.10
C TRP A 5 -8.54 14.70 24.28
N ILE A 6 -8.91 15.08 25.53
CA ILE A 6 -8.44 14.36 26.72
C ILE A 6 -8.92 12.91 26.68
N ARG A 7 -10.20 12.67 26.35
CA ARG A 7 -10.75 11.33 26.16
C ARG A 7 -9.97 10.54 25.10
N LEU A 8 -9.69 11.14 23.95
CA LEU A 8 -8.97 10.50 22.83
C LEU A 8 -7.59 10.00 23.27
N VAL A 9 -6.83 10.81 23.99
CA VAL A 9 -5.47 10.45 24.44
C VAL A 9 -5.50 9.25 25.40
N HIS A 10 -6.56 9.11 26.21
CA HIS A 10 -6.73 8.04 27.19
C HIS A 10 -7.53 6.83 26.65
N ASP A 11 -8.02 6.87 25.40
CA ASP A 11 -8.79 5.77 24.82
C ASP A 11 -7.87 4.71 24.21
N PRO A 12 -7.75 3.51 24.82
CA PRO A 12 -6.89 2.46 24.31
C PRO A 12 -7.30 1.97 22.92
N ASN A 13 -8.59 2.08 22.55
CA ASN A 13 -9.08 1.62 21.24
C ASN A 13 -8.51 2.49 20.10
N VAL A 14 -8.32 3.79 20.34
CA VAL A 14 -7.69 4.69 19.36
C VAL A 14 -6.24 4.26 19.09
N TRP A 15 -5.50 3.91 20.12
CA TRP A 15 -4.10 3.48 20.00
C TRP A 15 -3.98 2.09 19.36
N TYR A 16 -4.91 1.17 19.69
CA TYR A 16 -5.00 -0.12 18.99
C TYR A 16 -5.30 0.05 17.51
N ALA A 17 -6.27 0.87 17.17
CA ALA A 17 -6.61 1.18 15.78
C ALA A 17 -5.46 1.85 15.05
N LEU A 18 -4.76 2.79 15.71
CA LEU A 18 -3.58 3.44 15.13
C LEU A 18 -2.44 2.45 14.87
N LYS A 19 -2.20 1.51 15.79
CA LYS A 19 -1.23 0.43 15.59
C LYS A 19 -1.57 -0.38 14.34
N ASN A 20 -2.82 -0.75 14.14
CA ASN A 20 -3.27 -1.48 12.96
C ASN A 20 -3.09 -0.65 11.66
N ASN A 21 -3.34 0.67 11.71
CA ASN A 21 -3.03 1.56 10.59
C ASN A 21 -1.52 1.58 10.27
N LEU A 22 -0.65 1.59 11.29
CA LEU A 22 0.80 1.52 11.07
C LEU A 22 1.23 0.15 10.49
N ILE A 23 0.63 -0.94 10.94
CA ILE A 23 0.85 -2.28 10.35
C ILE A 23 0.41 -2.28 8.88
N LEU A 24 -0.78 -1.76 8.57
CA LEU A 24 -1.26 -1.61 7.20
C LEU A 24 -0.28 -0.79 6.35
N MET A 25 0.17 0.36 6.86
CA MET A 25 1.11 1.24 6.16
C MET A 25 2.43 0.53 5.85
N VAL A 26 3.04 -0.12 6.84
CA VAL A 26 4.31 -0.84 6.65
C VAL A 26 4.14 -2.01 5.69
N THR A 27 3.08 -2.82 5.86
CA THR A 27 2.77 -3.94 4.97
C THR A 27 2.55 -3.45 3.53
N SER A 28 1.81 -2.36 3.36
CA SER A 28 1.55 -1.78 2.05
C SER A 28 2.84 -1.29 1.37
N ILE A 29 3.70 -0.58 2.08
CA ILE A 29 4.99 -0.12 1.54
C ILE A 29 5.87 -1.32 1.18
N CYS A 30 5.98 -2.32 2.05
CA CYS A 30 6.89 -3.46 1.86
C CYS A 30 6.41 -4.47 0.82
N ILE A 31 5.11 -4.59 0.57
CA ILE A 31 4.54 -5.57 -0.36
C ILE A 31 4.05 -4.90 -1.65
N GLN A 32 3.24 -3.83 -1.54
CA GLN A 32 2.62 -3.23 -2.71
C GLN A 32 3.63 -2.53 -3.61
N LEU A 33 4.56 -1.74 -3.07
CA LEU A 33 5.50 -1.00 -3.90
C LEU A 33 6.53 -1.90 -4.59
N PRO A 34 7.19 -2.86 -3.91
CA PRO A 34 8.08 -3.80 -4.59
C PRO A 34 7.32 -4.71 -5.58
N GLY A 35 6.16 -5.22 -5.19
CA GLY A 35 5.31 -6.01 -6.08
C GLY A 35 4.89 -5.23 -7.33
N ALA A 36 4.46 -3.99 -7.17
CA ALA A 36 4.12 -3.10 -8.26
C ALA A 36 5.32 -2.79 -9.17
N LEU A 37 6.51 -2.60 -8.59
CA LEU A 37 7.74 -2.37 -9.36
C LEU A 37 8.10 -3.58 -10.21
N ILE A 38 8.08 -4.77 -9.63
CA ILE A 38 8.35 -6.02 -10.35
C ILE A 38 7.35 -6.18 -11.52
N LEU A 39 6.06 -5.99 -11.26
CA LEU A 39 5.03 -6.07 -12.30
C LEU A 39 5.19 -4.98 -13.37
N ALA A 40 5.55 -3.75 -12.98
CA ALA A 40 5.80 -2.66 -13.91
C ALA A 40 6.98 -2.98 -14.85
N LEU A 41 8.06 -3.55 -14.33
CA LEU A 41 9.21 -3.99 -15.12
C LEU A 41 8.83 -5.13 -16.06
N LEU A 42 8.06 -6.13 -15.61
CA LEU A 42 7.57 -7.21 -16.45
C LEU A 42 6.68 -6.71 -17.59
N ILE A 43 5.77 -5.78 -17.32
CA ILE A 43 4.89 -5.19 -18.33
C ILE A 43 5.64 -4.27 -19.29
N ASN A 44 6.75 -3.66 -18.85
CA ASN A 44 7.60 -2.82 -19.71
C ASN A 44 8.53 -3.64 -20.60
N SER A 45 8.65 -4.95 -20.37
CA SER A 45 9.46 -5.86 -21.19
C SER A 45 8.75 -6.23 -22.51
N ARG A 46 9.52 -6.70 -23.51
CA ARG A 46 9.01 -7.15 -24.81
C ARG A 46 8.53 -8.62 -24.80
N LEU A 47 8.11 -9.15 -23.65
CA LEU A 47 7.68 -10.54 -23.53
C LEU A 47 6.36 -10.80 -24.27
N LYS A 48 6.23 -11.97 -24.89
CA LYS A 48 4.98 -12.41 -25.50
C LYS A 48 3.91 -12.61 -24.42
N GLY A 49 2.68 -12.13 -24.67
CA GLY A 49 1.57 -12.27 -23.71
C GLY A 49 1.42 -11.15 -22.67
N VAL A 50 2.31 -10.15 -22.64
CA VAL A 50 2.25 -8.99 -21.72
C VAL A 50 0.88 -8.29 -21.74
N ARG A 51 0.18 -8.27 -22.91
CA ARG A 51 -1.15 -7.65 -23.01
C ARG A 51 -2.18 -8.39 -22.13
N ILE A 52 -2.19 -9.73 -22.18
CA ILE A 52 -3.13 -10.55 -21.37
C ILE A 52 -2.75 -10.46 -19.90
N PHE A 53 -1.45 -10.57 -19.58
CA PHE A 53 -0.93 -10.41 -18.23
C PHE A 53 -1.34 -9.06 -17.62
N LYS A 54 -1.18 -7.97 -18.36
CA LYS A 54 -1.62 -6.63 -17.95
C LYS A 54 -3.13 -6.59 -17.67
N ALA A 55 -3.95 -7.16 -18.55
CA ALA A 55 -5.39 -7.17 -18.38
C ALA A 55 -5.82 -7.93 -17.12
N LEU A 56 -5.24 -9.11 -16.86
CA LEU A 56 -5.53 -9.93 -15.67
C LEU A 56 -5.13 -9.22 -14.37
N TRP A 57 -3.95 -8.60 -14.34
CA TRP A 57 -3.49 -7.86 -13.16
C TRP A 57 -4.21 -6.53 -12.95
N PHE A 58 -4.86 -5.99 -13.98
CA PHE A 58 -5.63 -4.77 -13.84
C PHE A 58 -7.07 -5.01 -13.37
N LEU A 59 -7.55 -6.24 -13.51
CA LEU A 59 -8.92 -6.61 -13.17
C LEU A 59 -9.35 -6.23 -11.73
N PRO A 60 -8.51 -6.39 -10.68
CA PRO A 60 -8.89 -5.98 -9.32
C PRO A 60 -9.24 -4.50 -9.17
N VAL A 61 -8.57 -3.63 -9.91
CA VAL A 61 -8.82 -2.17 -9.85
C VAL A 61 -10.16 -1.79 -10.46
N LEU A 62 -10.67 -2.61 -11.39
CA LEU A 62 -11.97 -2.37 -12.05
C LEU A 62 -13.17 -2.77 -11.18
N LEU A 63 -12.94 -3.60 -10.18
CA LEU A 63 -13.99 -4.01 -9.25
C LEU A 63 -14.30 -2.91 -8.25
N SER A 64 -15.58 -2.72 -7.91
CA SER A 64 -15.92 -1.87 -6.78
C SER A 64 -15.39 -2.48 -5.48
N THR A 65 -15.01 -1.63 -4.53
CA THR A 65 -14.49 -2.09 -3.23
C THR A 65 -15.49 -3.01 -2.51
N SER A 66 -16.80 -2.72 -2.64
CA SER A 66 -17.85 -3.56 -2.06
C SER A 66 -17.89 -4.96 -2.71
N ALA A 67 -17.82 -5.02 -4.05
CA ALA A 67 -17.78 -6.30 -4.75
C ALA A 67 -16.53 -7.10 -4.39
N THR A 68 -15.37 -6.44 -4.29
CA THR A 68 -14.12 -7.06 -3.86
C THR A 68 -14.24 -7.62 -2.44
N GLY A 69 -14.78 -6.85 -1.50
CA GLY A 69 -14.94 -7.30 -0.11
C GLY A 69 -15.88 -8.51 0.01
N ILE A 70 -17.02 -8.49 -0.70
CA ILE A 70 -17.98 -9.61 -0.71
C ILE A 70 -17.34 -10.85 -1.36
N LEU A 71 -16.66 -10.70 -2.49
CA LEU A 71 -15.94 -11.79 -3.17
C LEU A 71 -14.94 -12.48 -2.24
N TRP A 72 -14.13 -11.70 -1.55
CA TRP A 72 -13.12 -12.26 -0.64
C TRP A 72 -13.73 -12.84 0.64
N ASN A 73 -14.87 -12.33 1.12
CA ASN A 73 -15.62 -12.96 2.20
C ASN A 73 -16.08 -14.37 1.80
N LEU A 74 -16.56 -14.54 0.56
CA LEU A 74 -16.92 -15.87 0.04
C LEU A 74 -15.68 -16.77 -0.13
N ILE A 75 -14.54 -16.23 -0.58
CA ILE A 75 -13.30 -17.00 -0.73
C ILE A 75 -12.77 -17.49 0.62
N TYR A 76 -12.87 -16.67 1.67
CA TYR A 76 -12.39 -16.97 3.03
C TYR A 76 -13.40 -17.74 3.89
N ASP A 77 -14.61 -18.00 3.40
CA ASP A 77 -15.60 -18.75 4.18
C ASP A 77 -15.08 -20.14 4.56
N PRO A 78 -15.07 -20.53 5.86
CA PRO A 78 -14.50 -21.79 6.31
C PRO A 78 -15.34 -23.01 5.96
N ASN A 79 -16.59 -22.83 5.53
CA ASN A 79 -17.52 -23.93 5.26
C ASN A 79 -17.62 -24.26 3.77
N PHE A 80 -17.75 -23.25 2.92
CA PHE A 80 -17.96 -23.39 1.46
C PHE A 80 -17.05 -22.50 0.62
N GLY A 81 -16.06 -21.82 1.23
CA GLY A 81 -15.15 -20.92 0.52
C GLY A 81 -14.15 -21.65 -0.39
N LEU A 82 -13.70 -20.94 -1.42
CA LEU A 82 -12.73 -21.45 -2.38
C LEU A 82 -11.41 -21.86 -1.70
N LEU A 83 -10.92 -21.05 -0.75
CA LEU A 83 -9.67 -21.33 -0.03
C LEU A 83 -9.77 -22.64 0.75
N GLN A 84 -10.91 -22.89 1.42
CA GLN A 84 -11.18 -24.14 2.12
C GLN A 84 -11.23 -25.32 1.15
N ALA A 85 -11.91 -25.18 0.00
CA ALA A 85 -11.99 -26.23 -1.00
C ALA A 85 -10.60 -26.63 -1.53
N VAL A 86 -9.75 -25.65 -1.83
CA VAL A 86 -8.36 -25.86 -2.25
C VAL A 86 -7.55 -26.56 -1.16
N LEU A 87 -7.59 -26.08 0.09
CA LEU A 87 -6.84 -26.67 1.21
C LEU A 87 -7.25 -28.13 1.47
N ARG A 88 -8.54 -28.45 1.40
CA ARG A 88 -9.01 -29.84 1.52
C ARG A 88 -8.59 -30.69 0.33
N GLY A 89 -8.65 -30.15 -0.89
CA GLY A 89 -8.25 -30.85 -2.11
C GLY A 89 -6.78 -31.28 -2.14
N ILE A 90 -5.88 -30.47 -1.52
CA ILE A 90 -4.45 -30.81 -1.36
C ILE A 90 -4.12 -31.55 -0.05
N GLY A 91 -5.14 -32.07 0.66
CA GLY A 91 -4.96 -32.84 1.89
C GLY A 91 -4.61 -32.02 3.13
N LYS A 92 -4.71 -30.68 3.07
CA LYS A 92 -4.41 -29.76 4.19
C LYS A 92 -5.66 -29.21 4.87
N GLY A 93 -6.71 -30.02 4.98
CA GLY A 93 -7.98 -29.62 5.62
C GLY A 93 -7.84 -29.14 7.07
N SER A 94 -6.83 -29.63 7.81
CA SER A 94 -6.52 -29.17 9.18
C SER A 94 -6.06 -27.72 9.26
N MET A 95 -5.64 -27.12 8.13
CA MET A 95 -5.23 -25.70 8.06
C MET A 95 -6.41 -24.75 7.82
N VAL A 96 -7.61 -25.26 7.60
CA VAL A 96 -8.81 -24.42 7.47
C VAL A 96 -9.09 -23.74 8.80
N LYS A 97 -9.23 -22.44 8.77
CA LYS A 97 -9.44 -21.55 9.92
C LYS A 97 -10.64 -20.66 9.69
N GLY A 98 -11.12 -20.05 10.75
CA GLY A 98 -12.06 -18.93 10.67
C GLY A 98 -11.35 -17.64 10.27
N TRP A 99 -10.85 -17.59 9.04
CA TRP A 99 -9.90 -16.58 8.55
C TRP A 99 -10.24 -15.14 8.95
N LEU A 100 -11.50 -14.76 8.83
CA LEU A 100 -11.98 -13.42 9.20
C LEU A 100 -12.63 -13.40 10.59
N GLY A 101 -12.94 -14.55 11.18
CA GLY A 101 -13.58 -14.71 12.47
C GLY A 101 -12.60 -14.89 13.64
N GLU A 102 -11.32 -15.14 13.39
CA GLU A 102 -10.30 -15.30 14.41
C GLU A 102 -9.40 -14.05 14.49
N PRO A 103 -9.16 -13.47 15.69
CA PRO A 103 -8.38 -12.23 15.85
C PRO A 103 -6.97 -12.30 15.25
N ALA A 104 -6.35 -13.48 15.29
CA ALA A 104 -4.98 -13.67 14.78
C ALA A 104 -4.88 -13.56 13.24
N TYR A 105 -5.95 -13.89 12.52
CA TYR A 105 -5.93 -13.98 11.05
C TYR A 105 -6.69 -12.85 10.36
N ALA A 106 -7.66 -12.20 11.05
CA ALA A 106 -8.55 -11.21 10.43
C ALA A 106 -7.77 -10.07 9.76
N LEU A 107 -6.88 -9.39 10.48
CA LEU A 107 -6.10 -8.29 9.90
C LEU A 107 -5.17 -8.78 8.77
N PRO A 108 -4.33 -9.82 8.92
CA PRO A 108 -3.49 -10.32 7.83
C PRO A 108 -4.27 -10.70 6.57
N CYS A 109 -5.44 -11.33 6.70
CA CYS A 109 -6.28 -11.70 5.56
C CYS A 109 -6.78 -10.46 4.81
N VAL A 110 -7.27 -9.45 5.53
CA VAL A 110 -7.72 -8.22 4.87
C VAL A 110 -6.54 -7.45 4.27
N LEU A 111 -5.36 -7.44 4.92
CA LEU A 111 -4.14 -6.83 4.36
C LEU A 111 -3.74 -7.46 3.04
N LEU A 112 -3.87 -8.79 2.91
CA LEU A 112 -3.61 -9.50 1.65
C LEU A 112 -4.54 -9.00 0.54
N VAL A 113 -5.84 -8.85 0.84
CA VAL A 113 -6.84 -8.35 -0.13
C VAL A 113 -6.54 -6.91 -0.52
N ILE A 114 -6.20 -6.06 0.43
CA ILE A 114 -5.79 -4.67 0.18
C ILE A 114 -4.56 -4.64 -0.73
N CYS A 115 -3.54 -5.45 -0.45
CA CYS A 115 -2.36 -5.52 -1.30
C CYS A 115 -2.71 -5.96 -2.72
N TRP A 116 -3.49 -7.03 -2.87
CA TRP A 116 -3.94 -7.53 -4.17
C TRP A 116 -4.72 -6.48 -4.96
N THR A 117 -5.58 -5.70 -4.31
CA THR A 117 -6.39 -4.67 -4.93
C THR A 117 -5.55 -3.48 -5.41
N PHE A 118 -4.54 -3.04 -4.64
CA PHE A 118 -3.82 -1.80 -4.91
C PHE A 118 -2.47 -1.97 -5.63
N ILE A 119 -1.87 -3.16 -5.65
CA ILE A 119 -0.65 -3.43 -6.44
C ILE A 119 -0.80 -2.96 -7.90
N PRO A 120 -1.91 -3.24 -8.62
CA PRO A 120 -2.08 -2.79 -10.00
C PRO A 120 -2.09 -1.27 -10.16
N PHE A 121 -2.62 -0.53 -9.20
CA PHE A 121 -2.62 0.93 -9.21
C PHE A 121 -1.18 1.47 -9.19
N TYR A 122 -0.37 1.02 -8.24
CA TYR A 122 1.04 1.42 -8.16
C TYR A 122 1.86 0.90 -9.34
N MET A 123 1.54 -0.27 -9.88
CA MET A 123 2.14 -0.82 -11.10
C MET A 123 1.99 0.15 -12.29
N ILE A 124 0.81 0.72 -12.49
CA ILE A 124 0.57 1.67 -13.58
C ILE A 124 1.34 2.97 -13.35
N LEU A 125 1.33 3.46 -12.12
CA LEU A 125 2.06 4.67 -11.73
C LEU A 125 3.57 4.52 -11.99
N LEU A 126 4.14 3.40 -11.54
CA LEU A 126 5.56 3.10 -11.74
C LEU A 126 5.89 2.82 -13.22
N LYS A 127 4.98 2.18 -13.96
CA LYS A 127 5.15 2.00 -15.40
C LYS A 127 5.18 3.34 -16.14
N ALA A 128 4.33 4.28 -15.77
CA ALA A 128 4.38 5.63 -16.34
C ALA A 128 5.73 6.31 -16.06
N GLY A 129 6.27 6.15 -14.85
CA GLY A 129 7.62 6.61 -14.50
C GLY A 129 8.71 5.94 -15.34
N LEU A 130 8.63 4.63 -15.58
CA LEU A 130 9.57 3.88 -16.43
C LEU A 130 9.55 4.36 -17.89
N THR A 131 8.41 4.79 -18.39
CA THR A 131 8.29 5.30 -19.77
C THR A 131 9.05 6.63 -19.95
N ASN A 132 9.26 7.38 -18.88
CA ASN A 132 10.00 8.65 -18.90
C ASN A 132 11.53 8.47 -18.80
N VAL A 133 12.02 7.24 -18.61
CA VAL A 133 13.47 6.95 -18.61
C VAL A 133 13.97 6.93 -20.07
N PRO A 134 14.92 7.83 -20.45
CA PRO A 134 15.43 7.87 -21.82
C PRO A 134 16.14 6.57 -22.19
N GLY A 135 15.73 5.94 -23.30
CA GLY A 135 16.34 4.71 -23.80
C GLY A 135 17.84 4.85 -24.12
N GLU A 136 18.23 6.04 -24.60
CA GLU A 136 19.62 6.37 -24.93
C GLU A 136 20.59 6.17 -23.75
N LEU A 137 20.15 6.45 -22.51
CA LEU A 137 20.97 6.22 -21.32
C LEU A 137 21.20 4.73 -21.05
N MET A 138 20.19 3.90 -21.34
CA MET A 138 20.32 2.45 -21.21
C MET A 138 21.22 1.87 -22.31
N GLU A 139 21.07 2.36 -23.54
CA GLU A 139 21.92 1.95 -24.67
C GLU A 139 23.38 2.33 -24.43
N SER A 140 23.65 3.57 -23.98
CA SER A 140 24.99 4.00 -23.62
C SER A 140 25.62 3.14 -22.52
N ALA A 141 24.87 2.82 -21.47
CA ALA A 141 25.36 1.96 -20.39
C ALA A 141 25.68 0.54 -20.87
N MET A 142 24.87 0.00 -21.80
CA MET A 142 25.13 -1.30 -22.42
C MET A 142 26.37 -1.28 -23.33
N LEU A 143 26.62 -0.19 -24.05
CA LEU A 143 27.84 0.00 -24.83
C LEU A 143 29.10 0.08 -23.95
N ASP A 144 28.95 0.65 -22.73
CA ASP A 144 29.99 0.66 -21.70
C ASP A 144 30.17 -0.71 -20.99
N GLY A 145 29.44 -1.76 -21.42
CA GLY A 145 29.56 -3.13 -20.91
C GLY A 145 28.69 -3.44 -19.70
N ALA A 146 27.74 -2.57 -19.33
CA ALA A 146 26.84 -2.85 -18.22
C ALA A 146 25.80 -3.92 -18.59
N ASN A 147 25.61 -4.91 -17.71
CA ASN A 147 24.53 -5.87 -17.85
C ASN A 147 23.18 -5.29 -17.40
N SER A 148 22.07 -5.98 -17.70
CA SER A 148 20.70 -5.51 -17.39
C SER A 148 20.48 -5.19 -15.91
N TRP A 149 21.10 -5.94 -14.99
CA TRP A 149 21.03 -5.69 -13.55
C TRP A 149 21.75 -4.39 -13.14
N GLN A 150 22.93 -4.16 -13.73
CA GLN A 150 23.68 -2.93 -13.53
C GLN A 150 22.95 -1.72 -14.12
N CYS A 151 22.39 -1.86 -15.33
CA CYS A 151 21.54 -0.81 -15.93
C CYS A 151 20.33 -0.49 -15.05
N PHE A 152 19.68 -1.50 -14.48
CA PHE A 152 18.56 -1.26 -13.57
C PHE A 152 18.99 -0.44 -12.35
N TRP A 153 20.01 -0.85 -11.63
CA TRP A 153 20.39 -0.19 -10.36
C TRP A 153 21.09 1.15 -10.52
N HIS A 154 21.84 1.35 -11.61
CA HIS A 154 22.64 2.56 -11.82
C HIS A 154 21.97 3.59 -12.74
N VAL A 155 21.02 3.17 -13.59
CA VAL A 155 20.33 4.07 -14.53
C VAL A 155 18.83 4.15 -14.22
N THR A 156 18.13 3.01 -14.33
CA THR A 156 16.66 3.00 -14.24
C THR A 156 16.15 3.36 -12.85
N PHE A 157 16.64 2.70 -11.81
CA PHE A 157 16.17 2.89 -10.43
C PHE A 157 16.38 4.33 -9.91
N PRO A 158 17.55 4.96 -10.07
CA PRO A 158 17.75 6.35 -9.67
C PRO A 158 16.82 7.34 -10.40
N LEU A 159 16.59 7.14 -11.70
CA LEU A 159 15.68 7.97 -12.49
C LEU A 159 14.20 7.74 -12.13
N LEU A 160 13.86 6.54 -11.68
CA LEU A 160 12.52 6.19 -11.21
C LEU A 160 12.23 6.66 -9.77
N LEU A 161 13.25 6.98 -9.00
CA LEU A 161 13.15 7.31 -7.58
C LEU A 161 12.15 8.43 -7.25
N PRO A 162 12.02 9.52 -8.05
CA PRO A 162 10.98 10.52 -7.82
C PRO A 162 9.57 9.94 -7.89
N THR A 163 9.31 9.06 -8.87
CA THR A 163 8.01 8.37 -9.01
C THR A 163 7.77 7.40 -7.86
N ILE A 164 8.80 6.66 -7.42
CA ILE A 164 8.71 5.76 -6.25
C ILE A 164 8.39 6.57 -4.99
N ARG A 165 9.01 7.73 -4.79
CA ARG A 165 8.72 8.62 -3.66
C ARG A 165 7.28 9.10 -3.66
N THR A 166 6.77 9.51 -4.83
CA THR A 166 5.36 9.90 -4.98
C THR A 166 4.42 8.73 -4.67
N ALA A 167 4.73 7.55 -5.20
CA ALA A 167 3.96 6.33 -4.93
C ALA A 167 3.96 5.98 -3.43
N ALA A 168 5.10 6.10 -2.76
CA ALA A 168 5.21 5.84 -1.33
C ALA A 168 4.42 6.86 -0.49
N LEU A 169 4.44 8.14 -0.85
CA LEU A 169 3.62 9.16 -0.18
C LEU A 169 2.12 8.85 -0.31
N LEU A 170 1.66 8.53 -1.52
CA LEU A 170 0.26 8.15 -1.76
C LEU A 170 -0.12 6.90 -0.96
N ASN A 171 0.79 5.92 -0.88
CA ASN A 171 0.59 4.70 -0.11
C ASN A 171 0.47 4.97 1.40
N ILE A 172 1.37 5.78 1.97
CA ILE A 172 1.35 6.19 3.37
C ILE A 172 0.02 6.86 3.73
N VAL A 173 -0.33 7.92 3.00
CA VAL A 173 -1.57 8.68 3.26
C VAL A 173 -2.80 7.80 3.05
N GLY A 174 -2.80 6.97 2.01
CA GLY A 174 -3.89 6.03 1.73
C GLY A 174 -4.08 5.01 2.84
N SER A 175 -3.00 4.44 3.36
CA SER A 175 -3.05 3.45 4.45
C SER A 175 -3.52 4.05 5.78
N LEU A 176 -3.10 5.28 6.09
CA LEU A 176 -3.48 5.93 7.35
C LEU A 176 -4.96 6.29 7.44
N LYS A 177 -5.60 6.65 6.32
CA LYS A 177 -7.03 6.99 6.25
C LYS A 177 -7.90 5.85 5.72
N TYR A 178 -7.35 4.63 5.61
CA TYR A 178 -8.05 3.51 5.00
C TYR A 178 -9.27 3.08 5.81
N PHE A 179 -10.36 2.72 5.12
CA PHE A 179 -11.65 2.36 5.72
C PHE A 179 -12.30 1.15 5.03
N ASP A 180 -12.47 1.21 3.71
CA ASP A 180 -13.46 0.47 2.94
C ASP A 180 -13.43 -1.05 3.13
N LEU A 181 -12.34 -1.75 2.75
CA LEU A 181 -12.29 -3.22 2.82
C LEU A 181 -12.32 -3.73 4.26
N ILE A 182 -11.71 -3.00 5.21
CA ILE A 182 -11.80 -3.37 6.63
C ILE A 182 -13.26 -3.34 7.08
N TRP A 183 -14.01 -2.29 6.68
CA TRP A 183 -15.41 -2.17 7.05
C TRP A 183 -16.27 -3.26 6.43
N ILE A 184 -16.09 -3.53 5.14
CA ILE A 184 -16.91 -4.51 4.40
C ILE A 184 -16.60 -5.95 4.83
N MET A 185 -15.32 -6.28 5.07
CA MET A 185 -14.92 -7.66 5.32
C MET A 185 -15.07 -8.07 6.79
N THR A 186 -14.76 -7.19 7.73
CA THR A 186 -14.69 -7.52 9.15
C THR A 186 -15.44 -6.54 10.06
N GLY A 187 -15.79 -5.35 9.57
CA GLY A 187 -16.30 -4.26 10.41
C GLY A 187 -15.34 -3.84 11.52
N GLY A 188 -14.02 -4.07 11.35
CA GLY A 188 -13.00 -3.85 12.38
C GLY A 188 -12.86 -5.00 13.39
N GLY A 189 -13.67 -6.08 13.26
CA GLY A 189 -13.64 -7.27 14.14
C GLY A 189 -12.61 -8.34 13.75
N PRO A 190 -12.64 -9.47 14.44
CA PRO A 190 -13.30 -9.72 15.72
C PRO A 190 -12.60 -9.01 16.88
N ALA A 191 -13.37 -8.57 17.87
CA ALA A 191 -12.87 -7.90 19.08
C ALA A 191 -11.89 -6.74 18.83
N GLY A 192 -12.08 -5.98 17.73
CA GLY A 192 -11.21 -4.86 17.35
C GLY A 192 -9.87 -5.26 16.70
N ALA A 193 -9.64 -6.56 16.42
CA ALA A 193 -8.37 -7.04 15.90
C ALA A 193 -7.97 -6.43 14.55
N SER A 194 -8.93 -6.05 13.72
CA SER A 194 -8.70 -5.37 12.44
C SER A 194 -9.18 -3.92 12.45
N GLU A 195 -9.52 -3.34 13.61
CA GLU A 195 -10.01 -1.97 13.74
C GLU A 195 -8.95 -0.97 13.24
N LEU A 196 -9.40 0.00 12.44
CA LEU A 196 -8.59 1.15 12.04
C LEU A 196 -9.18 2.43 12.64
N VAL A 197 -8.41 3.50 12.69
CA VAL A 197 -8.88 4.79 13.24
C VAL A 197 -10.12 5.30 12.49
N ALA A 198 -10.18 5.11 11.17
CA ALA A 198 -11.34 5.51 10.37
C ALA A 198 -12.59 4.65 10.64
N THR A 199 -12.43 3.33 10.88
CA THR A 199 -13.56 2.46 11.24
C THR A 199 -14.05 2.72 12.66
N TYR A 200 -13.13 2.99 13.58
CA TYR A 200 -13.47 3.39 14.94
C TYR A 200 -14.19 4.75 14.97
N LEU A 201 -13.72 5.72 14.20
CA LEU A 201 -14.39 7.00 14.01
C LEU A 201 -15.84 6.82 13.55
N TYR A 202 -16.06 5.97 12.54
CA TYR A 202 -17.39 5.68 12.03
C TYR A 202 -18.31 5.06 13.10
N LYS A 203 -17.79 4.10 13.88
CA LYS A 203 -18.52 3.48 14.98
C LYS A 203 -18.91 4.51 16.04
N GLN A 204 -17.99 5.37 16.45
CA GLN A 204 -18.26 6.40 17.46
C GLN A 204 -19.24 7.47 16.95
N GLY A 205 -19.07 7.93 15.72
CA GLY A 205 -19.87 9.01 15.15
C GLY A 205 -21.24 8.55 14.69
N ILE A 206 -21.30 7.58 13.79
CA ILE A 206 -22.54 7.20 13.09
C ILE A 206 -23.33 6.17 13.89
N GLN A 207 -22.68 5.13 14.43
CA GLN A 207 -23.39 4.09 15.19
C GLN A 207 -23.62 4.50 16.64
N GLY A 208 -22.65 5.15 17.28
CA GLY A 208 -22.71 5.55 18.68
C GLY A 208 -23.25 6.97 18.93
N TRP A 209 -23.58 7.73 17.88
CA TRP A 209 -24.09 9.10 17.94
C TRP A 209 -23.21 10.08 18.72
N ASN A 210 -21.94 9.73 18.95
CA ASN A 210 -20.96 10.56 19.65
C ASN A 210 -20.23 11.51 18.67
N MET A 211 -20.97 12.38 17.98
CA MET A 211 -20.44 13.25 16.93
C MET A 211 -19.28 14.13 17.40
N GLY A 212 -19.34 14.64 18.63
CA GLY A 212 -18.28 15.48 19.21
C GLY A 212 -16.97 14.72 19.42
N TYR A 213 -17.03 13.45 19.82
CA TYR A 213 -15.85 12.60 19.97
C TYR A 213 -15.33 12.12 18.61
N ALA A 214 -16.21 11.73 17.71
CA ALA A 214 -15.84 11.36 16.35
C ALA A 214 -15.13 12.52 15.62
N SER A 215 -15.58 13.77 15.82
CA SER A 215 -14.90 14.96 15.27
C SER A 215 -13.48 15.13 15.83
N ALA A 216 -13.25 14.81 17.10
CA ALA A 216 -11.90 14.83 17.68
C ALA A 216 -11.01 13.74 17.05
N ILE A 217 -11.54 12.51 16.85
CA ILE A 217 -10.82 11.41 16.15
C ILE A 217 -10.51 11.80 14.71
N ALA A 218 -11.47 12.41 13.99
CA ALA A 218 -11.25 12.88 12.61
C ALA A 218 -10.15 13.93 12.52
N SER A 219 -10.18 14.92 13.43
CA SER A 219 -9.15 15.96 13.51
C SER A 219 -7.78 15.38 13.86
N PHE A 220 -7.73 14.44 14.80
CA PHE A 220 -6.50 13.70 15.12
C PHE A 220 -5.95 12.96 13.91
N LEU A 221 -6.79 12.20 13.18
CA LEU A 221 -6.38 11.46 11.99
C LEU A 221 -5.87 12.40 10.89
N PHE A 222 -6.53 13.54 10.69
CA PHE A 222 -6.11 14.55 9.72
C PHE A 222 -4.73 15.12 10.08
N LEU A 223 -4.52 15.54 11.32
CA LEU A 223 -3.25 16.06 11.81
C LEU A 223 -2.14 15.01 11.73
N PHE A 224 -2.46 13.76 12.08
CA PHE A 224 -1.50 12.65 12.02
C PHE A 224 -1.07 12.37 10.57
N CYS A 225 -2.01 12.26 9.64
CA CYS A 225 -1.71 12.08 8.21
C CYS A 225 -0.91 13.26 7.65
N GLY A 226 -1.29 14.50 8.00
CA GLY A 226 -0.60 15.71 7.57
C GLY A 226 0.85 15.76 8.08
N THR A 227 1.05 15.43 9.35
CA THR A 227 2.40 15.38 9.95
C THR A 227 3.28 14.35 9.25
N PHE A 228 2.74 13.13 9.01
CA PHE A 228 3.47 12.11 8.26
C PHE A 228 3.82 12.57 6.84
N ALA A 229 2.90 13.19 6.14
CA ALA A 229 3.13 13.69 4.79
C ALA A 229 4.23 14.78 4.76
N ILE A 230 4.18 15.73 5.69
CA ILE A 230 5.18 16.81 5.81
C ILE A 230 6.55 16.24 6.16
N VAL A 231 6.63 15.35 7.15
CA VAL A 231 7.90 14.71 7.55
C VAL A 231 8.48 13.90 6.41
N TYR A 232 7.66 13.11 5.72
CA TYR A 232 8.09 12.33 4.57
C TYR A 232 8.60 13.22 3.43
N TYR A 233 7.87 14.28 3.10
CA TYR A 233 8.26 15.22 2.05
C TYR A 233 9.57 15.94 2.41
N GLY A 234 9.70 16.43 3.64
CA GLY A 234 10.94 17.06 4.11
C GLY A 234 12.15 16.11 4.07
N ALA A 235 11.98 14.88 4.53
CA ALA A 235 13.03 13.86 4.45
C ALA A 235 13.44 13.58 3.00
N THR A 236 12.47 13.36 2.09
CA THR A 236 12.76 13.04 0.69
C THR A 236 13.34 14.23 -0.08
N ALA A 237 12.96 15.47 0.23
CA ALA A 237 13.54 16.68 -0.36
C ALA A 237 15.01 16.86 0.05
N ALA A 238 15.33 16.65 1.33
CA ALA A 238 16.71 16.71 1.83
C ALA A 238 17.63 15.69 1.11
N PHE A 239 17.16 14.47 0.89
CA PHE A 239 17.90 13.46 0.14
C PHE A 239 18.00 13.75 -1.36
N GLY A 240 17.02 14.43 -1.95
CA GLY A 240 17.04 14.83 -3.37
C GLY A 240 18.10 15.89 -3.67
N ASP A 241 18.31 16.82 -2.75
CA ASP A 241 19.29 17.90 -2.89
C ASP A 241 20.76 17.41 -2.77
N ILE A 242 20.99 16.35 -2.01
CA ILE A 242 22.31 15.69 -1.90
C ILE A 242 22.71 15.05 -3.23
N GLY A 243 21.79 14.39 -3.94
CA GLY A 243 22.05 13.79 -5.27
C GLY A 243 22.32 14.83 -6.36
N GLY A 244 21.59 15.93 -6.36
CA GLY A 244 21.76 17.03 -7.33
C GLY A 244 23.07 17.81 -7.19
N LYS A 245 23.56 17.97 -5.96
CA LYS A 245 24.84 18.64 -5.70
C LYS A 245 26.05 17.80 -6.12
N THR A 246 25.95 16.48 -6.00
CA THR A 246 27.04 15.57 -6.42
C THR A 246 27.19 15.57 -7.94
N TYR A 247 26.08 15.58 -8.69
CA TYR A 247 26.11 15.57 -10.16
C TYR A 247 26.64 16.89 -10.74
N ARG A 248 26.31 18.04 -10.15
CA ARG A 248 26.87 19.34 -10.54
C ARG A 248 28.37 19.50 -10.27
N ARG A 249 28.90 18.86 -9.21
CA ARG A 249 30.35 18.91 -8.89
C ARG A 249 31.21 18.07 -9.84
N THR A 250 30.72 16.92 -10.28
CA THR A 250 31.45 16.06 -11.24
C THR A 250 31.45 16.64 -12.65
N GLY A 251 30.36 17.29 -13.09
CA GLY A 251 30.29 17.96 -14.39
C GLY A 251 31.26 19.15 -14.53
N ARG A 252 31.49 19.91 -13.44
CA ARG A 252 32.44 21.04 -13.47
C ARG A 252 33.92 20.64 -13.44
N ARG A 253 34.27 19.43 -12.99
CA ARG A 253 35.67 18.93 -12.99
C ARG A 253 36.13 18.36 -14.33
N LYS A 254 35.22 18.10 -15.28
CA LYS A 254 35.55 17.59 -16.63
C LYS A 254 35.56 18.68 -17.70
N ALA A 255 35.23 19.92 -17.36
CA ALA A 255 35.20 21.07 -18.28
C ALA A 255 36.30 22.10 -18.00
N GLY A 256 37.29 21.81 -17.22
CA GLY A 256 38.53 22.52 -17.01
C GLY A 256 39.73 21.61 -17.21
#